data_c1b834dd35900c27141e424a68a3d322
#
_entry.id   c1b834dd35900c27141e424a68a3d322
#
_cell.length_a   1.000
_cell.length_b   1.000
_cell.length_c   1.000
_cell.angle_alpha   90.00
_cell.angle_beta   90.00
_cell.angle_gamma   90.00
#
_symmetry.space_group_name_H-M   'P 1'
#
loop_
_entity.id
_entity.type
_entity.pdbx_description
1 polymer ?
#
loop_
_entity_poly.entity_id
_entity_poly.type
_entity_poly.pdbx_seq_one_letter_code
_entity_poly.pdbx_strand_id
1 'polypeptide(L)'
;MKQLGNGMVKKLIDANVVLRYLLQDDDVLFKKASALLERIKVGEEVAIIPESVLAECVYVLLKVYKIDRQIISEKLRGLFAYKGVVNPDKKDLIDSIILFGQTQLSIVDCITCSKSNNNGMPLFTFDDDLRNIYSRRLRSSVQRATE
;
A
#
# COMPACT_ATOMS: atom_id res chain seq x y z
N MET A 1 25.76 -2.51 -12.96
CA MET A 1 24.91 -2.49 -13.61
C MET A 1 24.03 -1.59 -13.86
N LYS A 2 23.66 -0.95 -14.45
CA LYS A 2 22.90 -0.24 -14.63
C LYS A 2 22.10 -0.07 -15.48
N GLN A 3 21.45 0.39 -15.94
CA GLN A 3 20.71 0.64 -16.50
C GLN A 3 20.00 0.72 -17.03
N LEU A 4 19.88 0.78 -17.51
CA LEU A 4 19.05 1.08 -18.09
C LEU A 4 18.01 1.53 -17.77
N GLY A 5 18.04 2.32 -17.94
CA GLY A 5 16.95 2.88 -17.32
C GLY A 5 16.40 2.02 -16.30
N ASN A 6 16.96 1.22 -16.10
CA ASN A 6 16.52 0.37 -15.21
C ASN A 6 17.59 -0.53 -14.90
N GLY A 7 18.73 -0.02 -14.88
CA GLY A 7 19.87 -0.78 -14.51
C GLY A 7 19.89 -1.19 -13.05
N MET A 8 19.05 -0.62 -12.19
CA MET A 8 19.00 -1.01 -10.77
C MET A 8 18.25 -2.32 -10.57
N VAL A 9 18.84 -3.18 -9.73
CA VAL A 9 18.19 -4.42 -9.32
C VAL A 9 17.07 -4.08 -8.35
N LYS A 10 15.86 -4.53 -8.64
CA LYS A 10 14.69 -4.32 -7.77
C LYS A 10 14.72 -5.34 -6.64
N LYS A 11 14.60 -4.86 -5.42
CA LYS A 11 14.52 -5.72 -4.24
C LYS A 11 13.07 -5.99 -3.90
N LEU A 12 12.76 -7.20 -3.48
CA LEU A 12 11.47 -7.51 -2.88
C LEU A 12 11.59 -7.29 -1.38
N ILE A 13 10.65 -6.56 -0.81
CA ILE A 13 10.66 -6.23 0.61
C ILE A 13 9.66 -7.11 1.34
N ASP A 14 10.12 -7.82 2.37
CA ASP A 14 9.29 -8.68 3.21
C ASP A 14 8.56 -7.86 4.27
N ALA A 15 7.47 -8.40 4.78
CA ALA A 15 6.63 -7.73 5.78
C ALA A 15 7.42 -7.38 7.04
N ASN A 16 8.30 -8.27 7.51
CA ASN A 16 9.05 -8.01 8.73
C ASN A 16 9.99 -6.80 8.60
N VAL A 17 10.54 -6.56 7.41
CA VAL A 17 11.37 -5.38 7.17
C VAL A 17 10.54 -4.11 7.32
N VAL A 18 9.35 -4.09 6.71
CA VAL A 18 8.43 -2.95 6.83
C VAL A 18 8.02 -2.74 8.28
N LEU A 19 7.64 -3.81 8.97
CA LEU A 19 7.17 -3.73 10.36
C LEU A 19 8.26 -3.22 11.29
N ARG A 20 9.49 -3.73 11.17
CA ARG A 20 10.59 -3.26 12.03
C ARG A 20 10.90 -1.79 11.77
N TYR A 21 10.79 -1.36 10.51
CA TYR A 21 11.01 0.03 10.16
C TYR A 21 9.93 0.96 10.73
N LEU A 22 8.68 0.56 10.64
CA LEU A 22 7.57 1.40 11.10
C LEU A 22 7.42 1.39 12.62
N LEU A 23 7.63 0.24 13.26
CA LEU A 23 7.39 0.09 14.71
C LEU A 23 8.56 0.55 15.56
N GLN A 24 9.78 0.42 15.05
CA GLN A 24 11.01 0.81 15.76
C GLN A 24 11.12 0.14 17.13
N ASP A 25 10.64 -1.09 17.24
CA ASP A 25 10.58 -1.83 18.51
C ASP A 25 11.80 -2.73 18.74
N ASP A 26 12.70 -2.82 17.77
CA ASP A 26 13.93 -3.60 17.84
C ASP A 26 15.05 -2.75 17.24
N ASP A 27 15.94 -2.24 18.05
CA ASP A 27 16.95 -1.28 17.60
C ASP A 27 17.87 -1.85 16.52
N VAL A 28 18.26 -3.11 16.62
CA VAL A 28 19.16 -3.73 15.65
C VAL A 28 18.45 -3.91 14.31
N LEU A 29 17.25 -4.47 14.33
CA LEU A 29 16.48 -4.70 13.11
C LEU A 29 16.00 -3.38 12.50
N PHE A 30 15.64 -2.41 13.34
CA PHE A 30 15.28 -1.07 12.84
C PHE A 30 16.44 -0.45 12.07
N LYS A 31 17.66 -0.50 12.60
CA LYS A 31 18.81 0.07 11.91
C LYS A 31 19.07 -0.59 10.56
N LYS A 32 18.93 -1.91 10.49
CA LYS A 32 19.09 -2.66 9.25
C LYS A 32 18.02 -2.29 8.25
N ALA A 33 16.75 -2.26 8.65
CA ALA A 33 15.63 -1.90 7.80
C ALA A 33 15.76 -0.45 7.33
N SER A 34 16.10 0.45 8.26
CA SER A 34 16.25 1.87 7.97
C SER A 34 17.36 2.14 6.97
N ALA A 35 18.49 1.43 7.09
CA ALA A 35 19.60 1.60 6.15
C ALA A 35 19.17 1.36 4.70
N LEU A 36 18.29 0.42 4.46
CA LEU A 36 17.75 0.16 3.14
C LEU A 36 16.60 1.10 2.78
N LEU A 37 15.61 1.22 3.66
CA LEU A 37 14.39 1.96 3.33
C LEU A 37 14.64 3.46 3.16
N GLU A 38 15.60 4.03 3.86
CA GLU A 38 15.96 5.44 3.66
C GLU A 38 16.58 5.68 2.28
N ARG A 39 17.33 4.72 1.74
CA ARG A 39 17.84 4.82 0.37
C ARG A 39 16.72 4.64 -0.66
N ILE A 40 15.76 3.78 -0.38
CA ILE A 40 14.57 3.62 -1.23
C ILE A 40 13.75 4.90 -1.22
N LYS A 41 13.66 5.56 -0.08
CA LYS A 41 12.89 6.80 0.08
C LYS A 41 13.31 7.85 -0.94
N VAL A 42 14.60 8.02 -1.14
CA VAL A 42 15.14 9.04 -2.05
C VAL A 42 15.44 8.51 -3.45
N GLY A 43 15.18 7.25 -3.71
CA GLY A 43 15.35 6.65 -5.03
C GLY A 43 16.77 6.17 -5.34
N GLU A 44 17.66 6.12 -4.36
CA GLU A 44 19.00 5.56 -4.54
C GLU A 44 18.95 4.04 -4.71
N GLU A 45 17.92 3.42 -4.17
CA GLU A 45 17.61 2.02 -4.41
C GLU A 45 16.14 1.88 -4.78
N VAL A 46 15.80 0.82 -5.51
CA VAL A 46 14.44 0.56 -5.94
C VAL A 46 13.96 -0.78 -5.40
N ALA A 47 12.66 -0.84 -5.11
CA ALA A 47 12.08 -2.01 -4.48
C ALA A 47 10.61 -2.16 -4.86
N ILE A 48 10.14 -3.38 -4.71
CA ILE A 48 8.72 -3.73 -4.82
C ILE A 48 8.28 -4.24 -3.46
N ILE A 49 7.19 -3.69 -2.95
CA ILE A 49 6.51 -4.19 -1.75
C ILE A 49 5.25 -4.89 -2.24
N PRO A 50 5.23 -6.24 -2.31
CA PRO A 50 4.09 -6.95 -2.87
C PRO A 50 2.78 -6.67 -2.15
N GLU A 51 1.69 -6.80 -2.86
CA GLU A 51 0.33 -6.65 -2.32
C GLU A 51 0.13 -7.54 -1.09
N SER A 52 0.61 -8.77 -1.14
CA SER A 52 0.52 -9.71 -0.02
C SER A 52 1.25 -9.20 1.22
N VAL A 53 2.38 -8.51 1.03
CA VAL A 53 3.14 -7.90 2.13
C VAL A 53 2.36 -6.73 2.73
N LEU A 54 1.74 -5.91 1.89
CA LEU A 54 0.88 -4.84 2.37
C LEU A 54 -0.25 -5.41 3.25
N ALA A 55 -0.92 -6.45 2.77
CA ALA A 55 -2.01 -7.07 3.52
C ALA A 55 -1.55 -7.61 4.87
N GLU A 56 -0.40 -8.27 4.90
CA GLU A 56 0.16 -8.81 6.14
C GLU A 56 0.52 -7.69 7.12
N CYS A 57 1.15 -6.63 6.64
CA CYS A 57 1.51 -5.48 7.48
C CYS A 57 0.28 -4.84 8.11
N VAL A 58 -0.78 -4.64 7.34
CA VAL A 58 -2.02 -4.07 7.87
C VAL A 58 -2.62 -4.98 8.94
N TYR A 59 -2.66 -6.28 8.68
CA TYR A 59 -3.19 -7.24 9.65
C TYR A 59 -2.41 -7.17 10.97
N VAL A 60 -1.09 -7.22 10.91
CA VAL A 60 -0.25 -7.20 12.10
C VAL A 60 -0.40 -5.87 12.86
N LEU A 61 -0.33 -4.74 12.15
CA LEU A 61 -0.46 -3.43 12.79
C LEU A 61 -1.82 -3.25 13.45
N LEU A 62 -2.88 -3.70 12.79
CA LEU A 62 -4.25 -3.53 13.29
C LEU A 62 -4.59 -4.53 14.40
N LYS A 63 -4.31 -5.81 14.20
CA LYS A 63 -4.78 -6.89 15.07
C LYS A 63 -3.82 -7.22 16.20
N VAL A 64 -2.53 -7.16 15.96
CA VAL A 64 -1.53 -7.49 16.97
C VAL A 64 -1.13 -6.27 17.76
N TYR A 65 -0.80 -5.17 17.08
CA TYR A 65 -0.34 -3.95 17.75
C TYR A 65 -1.47 -2.98 18.07
N LYS A 66 -2.70 -3.25 17.62
CA LYS A 66 -3.89 -2.46 17.94
C LYS A 66 -3.75 -0.98 17.56
N ILE A 67 -3.12 -0.72 16.44
CA ILE A 67 -2.93 0.65 15.94
C ILE A 67 -4.18 1.06 15.16
N ASP A 68 -4.59 2.32 15.30
CA ASP A 68 -5.77 2.86 14.62
C ASP A 68 -5.60 2.83 13.09
N ARG A 69 -6.70 2.56 12.41
CA ARG A 69 -6.74 2.46 10.94
C ARG A 69 -6.18 3.72 10.27
N GLN A 70 -6.50 4.90 10.79
CA GLN A 70 -6.02 6.15 10.21
C GLN A 70 -4.51 6.28 10.33
N ILE A 71 -3.94 5.89 11.45
CA ILE A 71 -2.48 5.92 11.66
C ILE A 71 -1.80 4.93 10.73
N ILE A 72 -2.36 3.72 10.61
CA ILE A 72 -1.84 2.70 9.69
C ILE A 72 -1.85 3.25 8.25
N SER A 73 -2.96 3.85 7.85
CA SER A 73 -3.12 4.42 6.52
C SER A 73 -2.07 5.50 6.25
N GLU A 74 -1.87 6.43 7.18
CA GLU A 74 -0.88 7.50 7.01
C GLU A 74 0.54 6.95 6.86
N LYS A 75 0.93 6.02 7.73
CA LYS A 75 2.28 5.47 7.71
C LYS A 75 2.56 4.65 6.45
N LEU A 76 1.63 3.79 6.06
CA LEU A 76 1.82 2.96 4.88
C LEU A 76 1.72 3.77 3.59
N ARG A 77 0.84 4.77 3.56
CA ARG A 77 0.76 5.67 2.41
C ARG A 77 2.09 6.40 2.20
N GLY A 78 2.68 6.90 3.28
CA GLY A 78 3.98 7.55 3.22
C GLY A 78 5.06 6.64 2.67
N LEU A 79 5.11 5.40 3.15
CA LEU A 79 6.09 4.42 2.70
C LEU A 79 5.91 4.07 1.22
N PHE A 80 4.68 3.78 0.80
CA PHE A 80 4.40 3.42 -0.59
C PHE A 80 4.64 4.59 -1.54
N ALA A 81 4.63 5.83 -1.05
CA ALA A 81 4.95 7.00 -1.85
C ALA A 81 6.45 7.23 -2.02
N TYR A 82 7.29 6.45 -1.37
CA TYR A 82 8.75 6.56 -1.52
C TYR A 82 9.15 6.46 -2.99
N LYS A 83 10.09 7.31 -3.40
CA LYS A 83 10.51 7.39 -4.79
C LYS A 83 10.98 6.05 -5.35
N GLY A 84 11.66 5.26 -4.53
CA GLY A 84 12.20 3.97 -4.94
C GLY A 84 11.22 2.80 -4.84
N VAL A 85 10.01 3.00 -4.35
CA VAL A 85 8.96 1.97 -4.42
C VAL A 85 8.36 2.03 -5.83
N VAL A 86 8.66 1.00 -6.63
CA VAL A 86 8.37 1.02 -8.07
C VAL A 86 7.40 -0.07 -8.49
N ASN A 87 6.49 -0.45 -7.61
CA ASN A 87 5.45 -1.42 -7.94
C ASN A 87 4.68 -0.99 -9.19
N PRO A 88 4.45 -1.90 -10.15
CA PRO A 88 3.57 -1.58 -11.29
C PRO A 88 2.17 -1.18 -10.84
N ASP A 89 1.69 -1.75 -9.72
CA ASP A 89 0.37 -1.46 -9.15
C ASP A 89 0.44 -0.42 -8.01
N LYS A 90 1.45 0.42 -8.00
CA LYS A 90 1.68 1.40 -6.92
C LYS A 90 0.46 2.30 -6.68
N LYS A 91 -0.16 2.79 -7.75
CA LYS A 91 -1.34 3.65 -7.62
C LYS A 91 -2.50 2.90 -6.98
N ASP A 92 -2.74 1.66 -7.40
CA ASP A 92 -3.80 0.83 -6.83
C ASP A 92 -3.59 0.62 -5.33
N LEU A 93 -2.35 0.34 -4.93
CA LEU A 93 -2.04 0.07 -3.52
C LEU A 93 -2.15 1.34 -2.67
N ILE A 94 -1.69 2.48 -3.17
CA ILE A 94 -1.84 3.75 -2.46
C ILE A 94 -3.32 4.10 -2.29
N ASP A 95 -4.12 3.95 -3.36
CA ASP A 95 -5.57 4.20 -3.28
C ASP A 95 -6.23 3.26 -2.27
N SER A 96 -5.78 2.01 -2.22
CA SER A 96 -6.29 1.02 -1.26
C SER A 96 -5.98 1.42 0.18
N ILE A 97 -4.77 1.90 0.42
CA ILE A 97 -4.34 2.35 1.75
C ILE A 97 -5.17 3.56 2.20
N ILE A 98 -5.43 4.49 1.29
CA ILE A 98 -6.27 5.66 1.58
C ILE A 98 -7.70 5.20 1.90
N LEU A 99 -8.26 4.31 1.09
CA LEU A 99 -9.60 3.78 1.30
C LEU A 99 -9.71 3.04 2.63
N PHE A 100 -8.65 2.29 3.01
CA PHE A 100 -8.60 1.60 4.29
C PHE A 100 -8.75 2.56 5.47
N GLY A 101 -8.09 3.73 5.40
CA GLY A 101 -8.19 4.74 6.45
C GLY A 101 -9.56 5.43 6.52
N GLN A 102 -10.31 5.40 5.43
CA GLN A 102 -11.60 6.11 5.31
C GLN A 102 -12.82 5.21 5.56
N THR A 103 -12.63 3.90 5.64
CA THR A 103 -13.75 2.94 5.74
C THR A 103 -13.47 1.90 6.81
N GLN A 104 -14.41 0.98 6.98
CA GLN A 104 -14.23 -0.19 7.85
C GLN A 104 -13.93 -1.46 7.04
N LEU A 105 -13.71 -1.34 5.74
CA LEU A 105 -13.39 -2.48 4.89
C LEU A 105 -12.03 -3.08 5.25
N SER A 106 -11.87 -4.39 5.03
CA SER A 106 -10.56 -5.01 5.14
C SER A 106 -9.63 -4.44 4.08
N ILE A 107 -8.31 -4.54 4.30
CA ILE A 107 -7.35 -4.08 3.30
C ILE A 107 -7.50 -4.87 1.99
N VAL A 108 -7.81 -6.16 2.06
CA VAL A 108 -8.02 -6.99 0.87
C VAL A 108 -9.21 -6.45 0.06
N ASP A 109 -10.30 -6.09 0.71
CA ASP A 109 -11.46 -5.51 0.04
C ASP A 109 -11.13 -4.14 -0.56
N CYS A 110 -10.33 -3.34 0.14
CA CYS A 110 -9.87 -2.05 -0.37
C CYS A 110 -9.02 -2.24 -1.64
N ILE A 111 -8.14 -3.23 -1.64
CA ILE A 111 -7.30 -3.52 -2.80
C ILE A 111 -8.17 -3.96 -3.99
N THR A 112 -9.12 -4.85 -3.74
CA THR A 112 -10.04 -5.32 -4.77
C THR A 112 -10.83 -4.17 -5.38
N CYS A 113 -11.36 -3.30 -4.52
CA CYS A 113 -12.13 -2.12 -4.95
C CYS A 113 -11.27 -1.17 -5.80
N SER A 114 -10.06 -0.87 -5.34
CA SER A 114 -9.17 0.06 -6.04
C SER A 114 -8.70 -0.49 -7.38
N LYS A 115 -8.34 -1.77 -7.43
CA LYS A 115 -7.93 -2.39 -8.69
C LYS A 115 -9.07 -2.45 -9.70
N SER A 116 -10.27 -2.77 -9.23
CA SER A 116 -11.46 -2.75 -10.07
C SER A 116 -11.68 -1.35 -10.66
N ASN A 117 -11.68 -0.35 -9.79
CA ASN A 117 -11.96 1.02 -10.18
C ASN A 117 -10.89 1.61 -11.12
N ASN A 118 -9.62 1.37 -10.82
CA ASN A 118 -8.52 1.97 -11.57
C ASN A 118 -8.25 1.29 -12.91
N ASN A 119 -8.67 0.04 -13.07
CA ASN A 119 -8.31 -0.77 -14.24
C ASN A 119 -9.53 -1.15 -15.10
N GLY A 120 -10.66 -0.53 -14.84
CA GLY A 120 -11.87 -0.75 -15.64
C GLY A 120 -12.40 -2.18 -15.55
N MET A 121 -12.14 -2.88 -14.46
CA MET A 121 -12.61 -4.25 -14.25
C MET A 121 -13.80 -4.22 -13.30
N PRO A 122 -15.02 -4.53 -13.77
CA PRO A 122 -16.20 -4.51 -12.90
C PRO A 122 -16.02 -5.42 -11.69
N LEU A 123 -16.42 -4.92 -10.54
CA LEU A 123 -16.33 -5.68 -9.30
C LEU A 123 -17.51 -6.66 -9.20
N PHE A 124 -17.19 -7.92 -8.98
CA PHE A 124 -18.18 -8.96 -8.69
C PHE A 124 -17.99 -9.40 -7.24
N THR A 125 -18.98 -9.17 -6.39
CA THR A 125 -18.91 -9.50 -4.97
C THR A 125 -20.30 -9.82 -4.41
N PHE A 126 -20.35 -10.69 -3.41
CA PHE A 126 -21.55 -10.95 -2.63
C PHE A 126 -21.62 -10.09 -1.36
N ASP A 127 -20.56 -9.33 -1.06
CA ASP A 127 -20.49 -8.49 0.13
C ASP A 127 -21.20 -7.15 -0.12
N ASP A 128 -22.27 -6.89 0.63
CA ASP A 128 -23.06 -5.68 0.44
C ASP A 128 -22.32 -4.40 0.82
N ASP A 129 -21.50 -4.44 1.86
CA ASP A 129 -20.73 -3.28 2.29
C ASP A 129 -19.71 -2.88 1.22
N LEU A 130 -19.01 -3.86 0.68
CA LEU A 130 -18.04 -3.62 -0.39
C LEU A 130 -18.75 -3.10 -1.65
N ARG A 131 -19.88 -3.70 -2.02
CA ARG A 131 -20.67 -3.27 -3.17
C ARG A 131 -21.13 -1.83 -3.04
N ASN A 132 -21.59 -1.45 -1.87
CA ASN A 132 -22.08 -0.09 -1.62
C ASN A 132 -20.99 0.94 -1.71
N ILE A 133 -19.81 0.66 -1.16
CA ILE A 133 -18.67 1.56 -1.20
C ILE A 133 -18.14 1.68 -2.63
N TYR A 134 -18.05 0.57 -3.34
CA TYR A 134 -17.64 0.56 -4.75
C TYR A 134 -18.59 1.41 -5.60
N SER A 135 -19.89 1.24 -5.44
CA SER A 135 -20.89 1.99 -6.19
C SER A 135 -20.81 3.50 -5.95
N ARG A 136 -20.58 3.90 -4.70
CA ARG A 136 -20.41 5.31 -4.36
C ARG A 136 -19.16 5.91 -5.00
N ARG A 137 -18.05 5.17 -5.00
CA ARG A 137 -16.81 5.64 -5.61
C ARG A 137 -16.93 5.74 -7.12
N LEU A 138 -17.62 4.81 -7.74
CA LEU A 138 -17.85 4.84 -9.18
C LEU A 138 -18.66 6.08 -9.57
N ARG A 139 -19.72 6.40 -8.83
CA ARG A 139 -20.51 7.60 -9.06
C ARG A 139 -19.66 8.87 -8.93
N SER A 140 -18.82 8.94 -7.91
CA SER A 140 -17.94 10.09 -7.69
C SER A 140 -16.93 10.25 -8.83
N SER A 141 -16.42 9.16 -9.37
CA SER A 141 -15.49 9.20 -10.50
C SER A 141 -16.16 9.70 -11.78
N VAL A 142 -17.38 9.23 -12.06
CA VAL A 142 -18.16 9.68 -13.21
C VAL A 142 -18.47 11.16 -13.09
N GLN A 143 -18.88 11.62 -11.91
CA GLN A 143 -19.19 13.02 -11.69
C GLN A 143 -17.98 13.91 -11.94
N ARG A 144 -16.81 13.53 -11.45
CA ARG A 144 -15.58 14.31 -11.71
C ARG A 144 -15.20 14.33 -13.18
N ALA A 145 -15.50 13.28 -13.92
CA ALA A 145 -15.17 13.21 -15.34
C ALA A 145 -16.09 14.07 -16.21
N THR A 146 -17.27 14.46 -15.68
CA THR A 146 -18.23 15.29 -16.40
C THR A 146 -18.11 16.78 -16.05
N GLU A 147 -17.29 17.14 -15.07
CA GLU A 147 -17.02 18.52 -14.69
C GLU A 147 -15.79 19.06 -15.43
#